data_cdf9cd2d3f184220c84660ddde1f7898
#
_entry.id   cdf9cd2d3f184220c84660ddde1f7898
#
_cell.length_a   1.000
_cell.length_b   1.000
_cell.length_c   1.000
_cell.angle_alpha   90.00
_cell.angle_beta   90.00
_cell.angle_gamma   90.00
#
_symmetry.space_group_name_H-M   'P 1'
#
loop_
_entity.id
_entity.type
_entity.pdbx_description
1 polymer ?
#
loop_
_entity_poly.entity_id
_entity_poly.type
_entity_poly.pdbx_seq_one_letter_code
_entity_poly.pdbx_strand_id
1 'polypeptide(L)'
;MQGYRISTAFEEMDLDCIHHFISQSYWAKGVPRDTLDKAIRNSFCFGVFTESNQQIAFARLITDKATFAYLADVFVLPEFRGQGISKWLVSEIVSHPDLQGLRRMMLATRDAHGLYEQYGFKPIEPVENFMQIWRPEVYRDNMD
;
A
#
# COMPACT_ATOMS: atom_id res chain seq x y z
N MET A 1 -15.48 -3.43 9.03
CA MET A 1 -16.60 -3.89 8.18
C MET A 1 -17.01 -5.28 8.61
N GLN A 2 -18.28 -5.56 8.55
CA GLN A 2 -18.78 -6.88 8.91
C GLN A 2 -18.23 -7.94 7.96
N GLY A 3 -17.75 -9.05 8.54
CA GLY A 3 -17.16 -10.15 7.76
C GLY A 3 -15.69 -9.99 7.44
N TYR A 4 -15.10 -8.85 7.80
CA TYR A 4 -13.69 -8.56 7.52
C TYR A 4 -13.01 -7.97 8.73
N ARG A 5 -11.69 -8.17 8.81
CA ARG A 5 -10.85 -7.54 9.84
C ARG A 5 -9.59 -6.99 9.20
N ILE A 6 -9.03 -5.96 9.83
CA ILE A 6 -7.73 -5.41 9.45
C ILE A 6 -6.71 -5.83 10.50
N SER A 7 -5.52 -6.25 10.03
CA SER A 7 -4.39 -6.54 10.89
C SER A 7 -3.15 -5.80 10.40
N THR A 8 -2.31 -5.37 11.35
CA THR A 8 -0.99 -4.79 11.05
C THR A 8 0.14 -5.74 11.43
N ALA A 9 -0.17 -6.96 11.84
CA ALA A 9 0.83 -7.94 12.23
C ALA A 9 1.51 -8.54 11.00
N PHE A 10 2.83 -8.36 10.89
CA PHE A 10 3.59 -8.92 9.78
C PHE A 10 3.37 -10.43 9.65
N GLU A 11 3.31 -11.14 10.78
CA GLU A 11 3.17 -12.59 10.82
C GLU A 11 1.89 -13.10 10.15
N GLU A 12 0.87 -12.25 10.07
CA GLU A 12 -0.40 -12.63 9.44
C GLU A 12 -0.40 -12.39 7.93
N MET A 13 0.56 -11.63 7.41
CA MET A 13 0.58 -11.27 5.99
C MET A 13 0.84 -12.48 5.11
N ASP A 14 0.02 -12.66 4.09
CA ASP A 14 0.15 -13.72 3.10
C ASP A 14 1.10 -13.25 2.00
N LEU A 15 2.39 -13.55 2.16
CA LEU A 15 3.41 -13.08 1.23
C LEU A 15 3.23 -13.63 -0.19
N ASP A 16 2.69 -14.84 -0.32
CA ASP A 16 2.40 -15.40 -1.65
C ASP A 16 1.33 -14.60 -2.37
N CYS A 17 0.24 -14.30 -1.67
CA CYS A 17 -0.86 -13.50 -2.22
C CYS A 17 -0.37 -12.11 -2.61
N ILE A 18 0.37 -11.47 -1.73
CA ILE A 18 0.87 -10.11 -1.95
C ILE A 18 1.79 -10.08 -3.16
N HIS A 19 2.77 -11.00 -3.22
CA HIS A 19 3.70 -11.03 -4.35
C HIS A 19 2.99 -11.35 -5.66
N HIS A 20 2.06 -12.30 -5.64
CA HIS A 20 1.30 -12.65 -6.83
C HIS A 20 0.60 -11.42 -7.43
N PHE A 21 -0.03 -10.61 -6.60
CA PHE A 21 -0.71 -9.40 -7.08
C PHE A 21 0.28 -8.32 -7.51
N ILE A 22 1.23 -7.97 -6.63
CA ILE A 22 2.12 -6.83 -6.84
C ILE A 22 3.05 -7.06 -8.03
N SER A 23 3.53 -8.28 -8.24
CA SER A 23 4.44 -8.59 -9.35
C SER A 23 3.79 -8.43 -10.72
N GLN A 24 2.46 -8.37 -10.77
CA GLN A 24 1.71 -8.16 -12.01
C GLN A 24 1.15 -6.74 -12.12
N SER A 25 1.38 -5.89 -11.12
CA SER A 25 0.92 -4.52 -11.13
C SER A 25 1.71 -3.67 -12.13
N TYR A 26 1.10 -2.56 -12.59
CA TYR A 26 1.81 -1.65 -13.49
C TYR A 26 2.97 -0.94 -12.80
N TRP A 27 2.88 -0.75 -11.47
CA TRP A 27 3.89 0.03 -10.73
C TRP A 27 5.08 -0.80 -10.27
N ALA A 28 4.96 -2.13 -10.22
CA ALA A 28 6.05 -2.98 -9.74
C ALA A 28 6.12 -4.30 -10.50
N LYS A 29 5.78 -4.26 -11.80
CA LYS A 29 5.79 -5.47 -12.63
C LYS A 29 7.14 -6.15 -12.60
N GLY A 30 7.13 -7.46 -12.32
CA GLY A 30 8.35 -8.25 -12.32
C GLY A 30 9.17 -8.15 -11.05
N VAL A 31 8.66 -7.51 -9.98
CA VAL A 31 9.41 -7.39 -8.74
C VAL A 31 9.80 -8.78 -8.22
N PRO A 32 11.10 -9.01 -7.90
CA PRO A 32 11.53 -10.30 -7.36
C PRO A 32 10.91 -10.57 -6.00
N ARG A 33 10.67 -11.85 -5.70
CA ARG A 33 10.09 -12.25 -4.41
C ARG A 33 10.92 -11.75 -3.23
N ASP A 34 12.23 -11.93 -3.29
CA ASP A 34 13.13 -11.52 -2.21
C ASP A 34 13.06 -10.00 -1.96
N THR A 35 12.99 -9.23 -3.03
CA THR A 35 12.92 -7.77 -2.93
C THR A 35 11.62 -7.35 -2.25
N LEU A 36 10.50 -7.92 -2.67
CA LEU A 36 9.21 -7.57 -2.09
C LEU A 36 9.10 -8.03 -0.64
N ASP A 37 9.55 -9.24 -0.31
CA ASP A 37 9.53 -9.73 1.07
C ASP A 37 10.33 -8.81 2.00
N LYS A 38 11.50 -8.35 1.53
CA LYS A 38 12.31 -7.39 2.28
C LYS A 38 11.57 -6.07 2.47
N ALA A 39 10.91 -5.58 1.43
CA ALA A 39 10.15 -4.34 1.49
C ALA A 39 9.01 -4.45 2.51
N ILE A 40 8.26 -5.54 2.48
CA ILE A 40 7.14 -5.77 3.41
C ILE A 40 7.65 -5.86 4.85
N ARG A 41 8.76 -6.58 5.05
CA ARG A 41 9.34 -6.76 6.39
C ARG A 41 9.77 -5.42 7.01
N ASN A 42 10.17 -4.46 6.19
CA ASN A 42 10.63 -3.15 6.65
C ASN A 42 9.58 -2.06 6.53
N SER A 43 8.34 -2.42 6.29
CA SER A 43 7.23 -1.49 6.15
C SER A 43 6.22 -1.68 7.27
N PHE A 44 5.39 -0.67 7.48
CA PHE A 44 4.23 -0.77 8.34
C PHE A 44 3.07 -1.25 7.46
N CYS A 45 2.64 -2.49 7.66
CA CYS A 45 1.71 -3.16 6.75
C CYS A 45 0.30 -3.22 7.31
N PHE A 46 -0.68 -3.14 6.40
CA PHE A 46 -2.09 -3.32 6.71
C PHE A 46 -2.62 -4.41 5.77
N GLY A 47 -3.24 -5.42 6.35
CA GLY A 47 -3.91 -6.47 5.58
C GLY A 47 -5.37 -6.55 5.96
N VAL A 48 -6.23 -6.84 4.99
CA VAL A 48 -7.65 -7.12 5.23
C VAL A 48 -7.90 -8.59 5.03
N PHE A 49 -8.57 -9.21 5.98
CA PHE A 49 -8.79 -10.66 6.02
C PHE A 49 -10.26 -11.00 6.18
N THR A 50 -10.69 -12.10 5.56
CA THR A 50 -12.04 -12.66 5.74
C THR A 50 -12.13 -13.37 7.08
N GLU A 51 -13.33 -13.82 7.43
CA GLU A 51 -13.53 -14.62 8.64
C GLU A 51 -12.76 -15.95 8.59
N SER A 52 -12.48 -16.46 7.40
CA SER A 52 -11.68 -17.68 7.21
C SER A 52 -10.17 -17.38 7.12
N ASN A 53 -9.76 -16.14 7.41
CA ASN A 53 -8.37 -15.70 7.41
C ASN A 53 -7.72 -15.66 6.03
N GLN A 54 -8.51 -15.54 4.97
CA GLN A 54 -7.99 -15.26 3.64
C GLN A 54 -7.67 -13.79 3.53
N GLN A 55 -6.45 -13.45 3.13
CA GLN A 55 -6.09 -12.05 2.87
C GLN A 55 -6.67 -11.61 1.51
N ILE A 56 -7.38 -10.49 1.52
CA ILE A 56 -8.06 -10.00 0.31
C ILE A 56 -7.68 -8.56 -0.05
N ALA A 57 -6.91 -7.89 0.78
CA ALA A 57 -6.44 -6.54 0.50
C ALA A 57 -5.16 -6.27 1.27
N PHE A 58 -4.41 -5.26 0.83
CA PHE A 58 -3.11 -4.94 1.39
C PHE A 58 -2.77 -3.48 1.16
N ALA A 59 -1.98 -2.92 2.06
CA ALA A 59 -1.30 -1.65 1.89
C ALA A 59 -0.05 -1.65 2.77
N ARG A 60 0.98 -0.90 2.37
CA ARG A 60 2.14 -0.72 3.23
C ARG A 60 2.55 0.73 3.26
N LEU A 61 3.09 1.13 4.39
CA LEU A 61 3.63 2.47 4.59
C LEU A 61 5.13 2.35 4.79
N ILE A 62 5.90 3.10 3.99
CA ILE A 62 7.32 3.30 4.23
C ILE A 62 7.37 4.49 5.15
N THR A 63 7.75 4.29 6.41
CA THR A 63 7.56 5.32 7.44
C THR A 63 8.49 5.13 8.62
N ASP A 64 8.86 6.27 9.23
CA ASP A 64 9.50 6.28 10.55
C ASP A 64 8.47 6.39 11.67
N LYS A 65 7.18 6.48 11.33
CA LYS A 65 6.05 6.64 12.26
C LYS A 65 6.13 7.92 13.10
N ALA A 66 6.92 8.88 12.67
CA ALA A 66 7.13 10.12 13.40
C ALA A 66 7.04 11.36 12.51
N THR A 67 7.69 11.32 11.35
CA THR A 67 7.81 12.52 10.50
C THR A 67 7.21 12.34 9.11
N PHE A 68 7.23 11.13 8.56
CA PHE A 68 6.92 10.92 7.15
C PHE A 68 6.37 9.51 6.92
N ALA A 69 5.47 9.40 5.95
CA ALA A 69 5.01 8.10 5.45
C ALA A 69 4.76 8.16 3.95
N TYR A 70 5.08 7.07 3.26
CA TYR A 70 4.76 6.88 1.86
C TYR A 70 3.88 5.65 1.72
N LEU A 71 2.64 5.87 1.26
CA LEU A 71 1.66 4.80 1.09
C LEU A 71 1.92 4.12 -0.26
N ALA A 72 2.12 2.81 -0.22
CA ALA A 72 2.52 2.03 -1.39
C ALA A 72 1.79 0.69 -1.44
N ASP A 73 1.73 0.12 -2.64
CA ASP A 73 1.26 -1.25 -2.88
C ASP A 73 -0.15 -1.51 -2.36
N VAL A 74 -1.05 -0.54 -2.53
CA VAL A 74 -2.44 -0.67 -2.13
C VAL A 74 -3.20 -1.50 -3.15
N PHE A 75 -3.85 -2.58 -2.70
CA PHE A 75 -4.72 -3.34 -3.59
C PHE A 75 -5.86 -4.00 -2.83
N VAL A 76 -6.94 -4.27 -3.56
CA VAL A 76 -8.04 -5.14 -3.15
C VAL A 76 -8.19 -6.17 -4.25
N LEU A 77 -8.26 -7.46 -3.89
CA LEU A 77 -8.44 -8.52 -4.89
C LEU A 77 -9.73 -8.27 -5.68
N PRO A 78 -9.72 -8.55 -7.00
CA PRO A 78 -10.86 -8.23 -7.87
C PRO A 78 -12.20 -8.76 -7.37
N GLU A 79 -12.24 -9.98 -6.81
CA GLU A 79 -13.47 -10.61 -6.35
C GLU A 79 -14.11 -9.87 -5.17
N PHE A 80 -13.34 -9.03 -4.48
CA PHE A 80 -13.79 -8.34 -3.27
C PHE A 80 -14.00 -6.83 -3.49
N ARG A 81 -13.87 -6.36 -4.72
CA ARG A 81 -14.07 -4.95 -5.04
C ARG A 81 -15.55 -4.60 -5.04
N GLY A 82 -15.83 -3.29 -4.93
CA GLY A 82 -17.21 -2.80 -4.96
C GLY A 82 -17.94 -2.87 -3.63
N GLN A 83 -17.22 -3.14 -2.55
CA GLN A 83 -17.81 -3.26 -1.20
C GLN A 83 -17.34 -2.15 -0.25
N GLY A 84 -16.52 -1.21 -0.73
CA GLY A 84 -15.99 -0.14 0.11
C GLY A 84 -14.75 -0.52 0.91
N ILE A 85 -14.08 -1.64 0.59
CA ILE A 85 -12.91 -2.11 1.34
C ILE A 85 -11.75 -1.15 1.21
N SER A 86 -11.48 -0.62 0.00
CA SER A 86 -10.38 0.34 -0.16
C SER A 86 -10.62 1.62 0.63
N LYS A 87 -11.84 2.12 0.67
CA LYS A 87 -12.18 3.30 1.47
C LYS A 87 -11.98 3.03 2.95
N TRP A 88 -12.44 1.89 3.41
CA TRP A 88 -12.27 1.48 4.81
C TRP A 88 -10.79 1.37 5.17
N LEU A 89 -10.00 0.72 4.31
CA LEU A 89 -8.56 0.54 4.52
C LEU A 89 -7.85 1.89 4.61
N VAL A 90 -8.10 2.80 3.67
CA VAL A 90 -7.47 4.14 3.69
C VAL A 90 -7.90 4.92 4.93
N SER A 91 -9.17 4.84 5.31
CA SER A 91 -9.67 5.48 6.53
C SER A 91 -8.92 4.99 7.77
N GLU A 92 -8.73 3.67 7.88
CA GLU A 92 -8.01 3.09 9.01
C GLU A 92 -6.53 3.50 9.02
N ILE A 93 -5.93 3.64 7.84
CA ILE A 93 -4.54 4.08 7.72
C ILE A 93 -4.38 5.52 8.22
N VAL A 94 -5.19 6.45 7.68
CA VAL A 94 -5.01 7.86 8.01
C VAL A 94 -5.39 8.18 9.46
N SER A 95 -6.20 7.35 10.09
CA SER A 95 -6.59 7.53 11.49
C SER A 95 -5.77 6.68 12.48
N HIS A 96 -4.84 5.84 12.00
CA HIS A 96 -4.09 4.95 12.87
C HIS A 96 -3.24 5.75 13.88
N PRO A 97 -3.24 5.36 15.16
CA PRO A 97 -2.48 6.11 16.20
C PRO A 97 -1.00 6.29 15.89
N ASP A 98 -0.36 5.30 15.24
CA ASP A 98 1.06 5.35 14.91
C ASP A 98 1.38 6.27 13.74
N LEU A 99 0.37 6.80 13.06
CA LEU A 99 0.55 7.65 11.88
C LEU A 99 0.03 9.06 12.09
N GLN A 100 -0.10 9.49 13.34
CA GLN A 100 -0.54 10.84 13.68
C GLN A 100 0.66 11.77 13.83
N GLY A 101 0.46 13.05 13.55
CA GLY A 101 1.50 14.06 13.72
C GLY A 101 2.60 14.06 12.67
N LEU A 102 2.46 13.27 11.61
CA LEU A 102 3.41 13.27 10.51
C LEU A 102 3.39 14.61 9.79
N ARG A 103 4.56 15.10 9.41
CA ARG A 103 4.63 16.32 8.60
C ARG A 103 4.09 16.09 7.19
N ARG A 104 4.27 14.89 6.66
CA ARG A 104 3.80 14.58 5.30
C ARG A 104 3.50 13.09 5.18
N MET A 105 2.39 12.78 4.54
CA MET A 105 2.08 11.44 4.04
C MET A 105 1.87 11.58 2.54
N MET A 106 2.61 10.79 1.76
CA MET A 106 2.60 10.86 0.30
C MET A 106 2.18 9.55 -0.32
N LEU A 107 1.72 9.62 -1.55
CA LEU A 107 1.50 8.45 -2.39
C LEU A 107 1.66 8.88 -3.85
N ALA A 108 1.77 7.89 -4.73
CA ALA A 108 1.68 8.10 -6.16
C ALA A 108 0.56 7.22 -6.69
N THR A 109 -0.29 7.77 -7.54
CA THR A 109 -1.37 7.01 -8.16
C THR A 109 -1.58 7.52 -9.59
N ARG A 110 -1.90 6.60 -10.49
CA ARG A 110 -2.20 6.94 -11.88
C ARG A 110 -3.68 7.28 -12.05
N ASP A 111 -4.56 6.62 -11.30
CA ASP A 111 -5.99 6.64 -11.60
C ASP A 111 -6.92 6.65 -10.39
N ALA A 112 -6.40 6.78 -9.16
CA ALA A 112 -7.22 6.71 -7.96
C ALA A 112 -7.24 8.02 -7.15
N HIS A 113 -6.99 9.15 -7.78
CA HIS A 113 -6.98 10.44 -7.10
C HIS A 113 -8.28 10.70 -6.33
N GLY A 114 -9.43 10.36 -6.92
CA GLY A 114 -10.73 10.59 -6.29
C GLY A 114 -10.92 9.83 -4.98
N LEU A 115 -10.33 8.64 -4.87
CA LEU A 115 -10.37 7.89 -3.62
C LEU A 115 -9.60 8.63 -2.53
N TYR A 116 -8.35 8.99 -2.83
CA TYR A 116 -7.47 9.57 -1.81
C TYR A 116 -7.85 10.99 -1.42
N GLU A 117 -8.40 11.77 -2.35
CA GLU A 117 -8.88 13.12 -2.05
C GLU A 117 -9.93 13.13 -0.94
N GLN A 118 -10.73 12.07 -0.84
CA GLN A 118 -11.77 11.96 0.21
C GLN A 118 -11.16 11.89 1.61
N TYR A 119 -9.87 11.55 1.72
CA TYR A 119 -9.19 11.39 3.01
C TYR A 119 -8.12 12.45 3.26
N GLY A 120 -8.16 13.55 2.50
CA GLY A 120 -7.30 14.70 2.74
C GLY A 120 -6.04 14.74 1.90
N PHE A 121 -5.84 13.79 0.99
CA PHE A 121 -4.71 13.84 0.07
C PHE A 121 -4.99 14.86 -1.03
N LYS A 122 -3.96 15.59 -1.42
CA LYS A 122 -4.04 16.61 -2.48
C LYS A 122 -2.73 16.59 -3.26
N PRO A 123 -2.71 17.18 -4.47
CA PRO A 123 -1.48 17.26 -5.24
C PRO A 123 -0.32 17.84 -4.41
N ILE A 124 0.88 17.27 -4.60
CA ILE A 124 2.08 17.74 -3.88
C ILE A 124 2.37 19.19 -4.26
N GLU A 125 2.62 20.01 -3.25
CA GLU A 125 3.01 21.40 -3.48
C GLU A 125 4.02 21.86 -2.43
N PRO A 126 5.05 22.63 -2.81
CA PRO A 126 5.38 22.93 -4.21
C PRO A 126 6.11 21.75 -4.86
N VAL A 127 5.61 21.31 -6.01
CA VAL A 127 6.16 20.13 -6.68
C VAL A 127 7.62 20.33 -7.08
N GLU A 128 8.02 21.55 -7.36
CA GLU A 128 9.39 21.91 -7.78
C GLU A 128 10.42 21.69 -6.69
N ASN A 129 10.00 21.48 -5.44
CA ASN A 129 10.93 21.19 -4.35
C ASN A 129 11.29 19.70 -4.25
N PHE A 130 10.68 18.86 -5.07
CA PHE A 130 10.88 17.42 -5.00
C PHE A 130 11.76 16.95 -6.13
N MET A 131 12.70 16.07 -5.80
CA MET A 131 13.62 15.47 -6.76
C MET A 131 13.64 13.97 -6.52
N GLN A 132 13.98 13.19 -7.55
CA GLN A 132 14.03 11.74 -7.45
C GLN A 132 15.20 11.17 -8.23
N ILE A 133 15.63 9.97 -7.82
CA ILE A 133 16.36 9.05 -8.67
C ILE A 133 15.37 7.96 -8.99
N TRP A 134 14.93 7.89 -10.23
CA TRP A 134 13.87 6.96 -10.62
C TRP A 134 14.38 5.97 -11.65
N ARG A 135 14.20 4.68 -11.32
CA ARG A 135 14.60 3.60 -12.20
C ARG A 135 13.38 2.72 -12.49
N PRO A 136 12.50 3.15 -13.39
CA PRO A 136 11.24 2.43 -13.64
C PRO A 136 11.46 1.04 -14.23
N GLU A 137 12.65 0.76 -14.80
CA GLU A 137 12.98 -0.51 -15.44
C GLU A 137 13.81 -1.42 -14.54
N VAL A 138 13.91 -1.13 -13.24
CA VAL A 138 14.82 -1.84 -12.34
C VAL A 138 14.52 -3.34 -12.24
N TYR A 139 13.26 -3.75 -12.45
CA TYR A 139 12.86 -5.16 -12.40
C TYR A 139 12.75 -5.80 -13.79
N ARG A 140 13.17 -5.13 -14.82
CA ARG A 140 12.98 -5.59 -16.20
C ARG A 140 13.59 -6.96 -16.46
N ASP A 141 14.76 -7.23 -15.90
CA ASP A 141 15.47 -8.49 -16.08
C ASP A 141 14.73 -9.69 -15.47
N ASN A 142 13.70 -9.45 -14.68
CA ASN A 142 12.91 -10.47 -14.00
C ASN A 142 11.55 -10.71 -14.67
N MET A 143 11.33 -10.13 -15.85
CA MET A 143 10.05 -10.19 -16.54
C MET A 143 9.98 -11.25 -17.63
N ASP A 144 11.05 -11.97 -17.87
CA ASP A 144 11.14 -13.01 -18.91
C ASP A 144 10.53 -14.33 -18.46
#